data_d1d55d0ebd643a969de681926cb6cea8
#
_entry.id   d1d55d0ebd643a969de681926cb6cea8
#
_cell.length_a   1.000
_cell.length_b   1.000
_cell.length_c   1.000
_cell.angle_alpha   90.00
_cell.angle_beta   90.00
_cell.angle_gamma   90.00
#
_symmetry.space_group_name_H-M   'P 1'
#
loop_
_entity.id
_entity.type
_entity.pdbx_description
1 polymer ?
#
loop_
_entity_poly.entity_id
_entity_poly.type
_entity_poly.pdbx_seq_one_letter_code
_entity_poly.pdbx_strand_id
1 'polypeptide(L)'
;MVPGFGIVPDFGTVPDFGVVQEWRAVMCVPGCQEAVRAALSRRGFFKGAAVAGFAAAAVGPAEAAPRRFKAAVDLTHTMSPAFPTFFGVPGIELQKQFDFKKDGFNLNWWRIVEHAGTHLDAPLHFSENGKAVEAIAASELVVPLAVVDVRAQAARNADYLVSVADLRAYEKKHRRLPDNCCVAMLSGWATHAGDAAKYTGKDAAGSFHFPGFAPEAAEWLMKERKVMGLAVDTLSLDNGASKDFRTHRLWLPSGRWGLENVANLDKVPASGATLVVGLAKVKDATGAPARLLALV
;
A
#
# COMPACT_ATOMS: atom_id res chain seq x y z
N MET A 1 20.21 3.69 -26.39
CA MET A 1 19.09 4.56 -26.84
C MET A 1 17.84 3.89 -26.29
N VAL A 2 17.28 4.42 -25.21
CA VAL A 2 15.98 3.99 -24.69
C VAL A 2 14.94 4.71 -25.51
N PRO A 3 13.89 4.06 -26.06
CA PRO A 3 12.82 4.76 -26.76
C PRO A 3 12.18 5.75 -25.80
N GLY A 4 12.08 7.01 -26.24
CA GLY A 4 11.42 8.05 -25.46
C GLY A 4 10.00 7.61 -25.10
N PHE A 5 9.60 7.85 -23.85
CA PHE A 5 8.21 7.74 -23.43
C PHE A 5 7.38 8.72 -24.27
N GLY A 6 6.89 8.19 -25.39
CA GLY A 6 5.99 8.91 -26.25
C GLY A 6 4.64 9.02 -25.56
N ILE A 7 4.19 10.27 -25.46
CA ILE A 7 2.80 10.72 -25.46
C ILE A 7 1.86 9.86 -24.61
N VAL A 8 1.50 10.38 -23.44
CA VAL A 8 0.30 9.94 -22.72
C VAL A 8 -0.83 9.85 -23.73
N PRO A 9 -1.47 8.69 -23.94
CA PRO A 9 -2.59 8.61 -24.86
C PRO A 9 -3.65 9.59 -24.39
N ASP A 10 -4.13 10.40 -25.32
CA ASP A 10 -5.34 11.20 -25.16
C ASP A 10 -6.46 10.22 -24.78
N PHE A 11 -6.80 10.19 -23.51
CA PHE A 11 -7.91 9.38 -23.02
C PHE A 11 -9.19 10.06 -23.53
N GLY A 12 -9.60 9.65 -24.72
CA GLY A 12 -10.84 10.04 -25.33
C GLY A 12 -11.97 10.10 -24.31
N THR A 13 -12.84 11.08 -24.47
CA THR A 13 -14.07 11.29 -23.73
C THR A 13 -14.68 9.95 -23.28
N VAL A 14 -14.89 9.83 -21.97
CA VAL A 14 -15.63 8.70 -21.37
C VAL A 14 -16.90 8.49 -22.19
N PRO A 15 -17.20 7.29 -22.69
CA PRO A 15 -18.45 7.05 -23.38
C PRO A 15 -19.59 7.47 -22.45
N ASP A 16 -20.48 8.29 -22.97
CA ASP A 16 -21.72 8.68 -22.32
C ASP A 16 -22.55 7.40 -22.16
N PHE A 17 -22.44 6.77 -21.00
CA PHE A 17 -23.29 5.65 -20.65
C PHE A 17 -24.69 6.20 -20.39
N GLY A 18 -25.46 6.34 -21.45
CA GLY A 18 -26.87 6.72 -21.44
C GLY A 18 -27.80 5.78 -20.66
N VAL A 19 -27.36 5.21 -19.54
CA VAL A 19 -28.08 4.21 -18.72
C VAL A 19 -28.36 4.72 -17.30
N VAL A 20 -28.19 6.02 -17.03
CA VAL A 20 -28.38 6.54 -15.65
C VAL A 20 -29.85 6.60 -15.24
N GLN A 21 -30.79 6.43 -16.17
CA GLN A 21 -32.23 6.60 -15.85
C GLN A 21 -32.92 5.33 -15.31
N GLU A 22 -32.36 4.12 -15.54
CA GLU A 22 -32.99 2.89 -15.06
C GLU A 22 -32.53 2.41 -13.66
N TRP A 23 -31.44 2.95 -13.12
CA TRP A 23 -30.91 2.53 -11.82
C TRP A 23 -31.62 3.16 -10.61
N ARG A 24 -32.53 4.11 -10.81
CA ARG A 24 -33.34 4.70 -9.72
C ARG A 24 -34.32 3.72 -9.07
N ALA A 25 -34.61 2.58 -9.71
CA ALA A 25 -35.64 1.65 -9.24
C ALA A 25 -35.12 0.40 -8.54
N VAL A 26 -33.80 0.14 -8.45
CA VAL A 26 -33.28 -1.17 -8.01
C VAL A 26 -32.54 -1.14 -6.66
N MET A 27 -32.28 0.00 -6.04
CA MET A 27 -31.50 0.05 -4.80
C MET A 27 -32.29 0.12 -3.48
N CYS A 28 -33.59 -0.07 -3.50
CA CYS A 28 -34.38 -0.36 -2.27
C CYS A 28 -35.55 -1.25 -2.65
N VAL A 29 -35.36 -2.56 -2.56
CA VAL A 29 -36.47 -3.50 -2.68
C VAL A 29 -37.34 -3.32 -1.44
N PRO A 30 -38.64 -2.93 -1.56
CA PRO A 30 -39.58 -2.98 -0.45
C PRO A 30 -39.66 -4.40 0.08
N GLY A 31 -39.36 -4.60 1.37
CA GLY A 31 -39.36 -5.91 2.00
C GLY A 31 -38.02 -6.35 2.61
N CYS A 32 -36.89 -5.74 2.24
CA CYS A 32 -35.59 -6.13 2.79
C CYS A 32 -35.48 -5.86 4.32
N GLN A 33 -36.12 -4.81 4.82
CA GLN A 33 -36.15 -4.49 6.26
C GLN A 33 -37.04 -5.46 7.02
N GLU A 34 -38.12 -5.93 6.43
CA GLU A 34 -39.04 -6.91 7.04
C GLU A 34 -38.44 -8.33 7.06
N ALA A 35 -37.72 -8.73 6.00
CA ALA A 35 -37.00 -9.99 5.95
C ALA A 35 -35.89 -10.08 7.00
N VAL A 36 -35.14 -8.99 7.21
CA VAL A 36 -34.09 -8.92 8.25
C VAL A 36 -34.69 -8.91 9.65
N ARG A 37 -35.83 -8.23 9.88
CA ARG A 37 -36.54 -8.25 11.17
C ARG A 37 -37.17 -9.61 11.46
N ALA A 38 -37.68 -10.33 10.46
CA ALA A 38 -38.21 -11.68 10.62
C ALA A 38 -37.11 -12.71 10.93
N ALA A 39 -35.96 -12.60 10.33
CA ALA A 39 -34.78 -13.46 10.60
C ALA A 39 -34.17 -13.24 12.00
N LEU A 40 -34.34 -12.05 12.59
CA LEU A 40 -33.82 -11.71 13.91
C LEU A 40 -34.83 -11.94 15.06
N SER A 41 -35.98 -12.55 14.82
CA SER A 41 -36.94 -12.86 15.90
C SER A 41 -36.36 -13.94 16.82
N ARG A 42 -36.28 -13.64 18.13
CA ARG A 42 -35.69 -14.51 19.17
C ARG A 42 -36.36 -15.91 19.26
N ARG A 43 -37.49 -16.15 18.60
CA ARG A 43 -38.18 -17.46 18.58
C ARG A 43 -37.69 -18.41 17.50
N GLY A 44 -37.00 -17.94 16.45
CA GLY A 44 -36.41 -18.80 15.40
C GLY A 44 -35.08 -19.46 15.84
N PHE A 45 -34.38 -18.84 16.77
CA PHE A 45 -33.07 -19.31 17.20
C PHE A 45 -33.09 -20.54 18.13
N PHE A 46 -34.22 -20.80 18.82
CA PHE A 46 -34.31 -21.88 19.82
C PHE A 46 -34.98 -23.18 19.33
N LYS A 47 -35.37 -23.27 18.07
CA LYS A 47 -36.03 -24.49 17.55
C LYS A 47 -35.10 -25.48 16.82
N GLY A 48 -33.81 -25.18 16.69
CA GLY A 48 -32.83 -26.02 15.98
C GLY A 48 -31.82 -26.78 16.85
N ALA A 49 -31.93 -26.71 18.18
CA ALA A 49 -30.90 -27.25 19.07
C ALA A 49 -31.39 -28.48 19.89
N ALA A 50 -32.08 -29.40 19.25
CA ALA A 50 -32.29 -30.70 19.86
C ALA A 50 -32.15 -31.80 18.80
N VAL A 51 -31.21 -32.71 19.06
CA VAL A 51 -30.82 -33.93 18.36
C VAL A 51 -29.58 -33.82 17.49
N ALA A 52 -28.42 -34.09 18.11
CA ALA A 52 -27.46 -35.11 17.69
C ALA A 52 -26.23 -35.04 18.61
N GLY A 53 -26.25 -35.85 19.67
CA GLY A 53 -25.02 -36.19 20.41
C GLY A 53 -24.14 -37.07 19.53
N PHE A 54 -23.01 -36.55 19.09
CA PHE A 54 -21.84 -37.32 18.68
C PHE A 54 -20.60 -36.63 19.21
N ALA A 55 -19.83 -37.34 20.01
CA ALA A 55 -18.55 -36.93 20.53
C ALA A 55 -17.56 -36.73 19.36
N ALA A 56 -17.54 -35.54 18.80
CA ALA A 56 -16.39 -35.05 18.08
C ALA A 56 -15.45 -34.45 19.15
N ALA A 57 -14.28 -35.01 19.30
CA ALA A 57 -13.21 -34.37 20.07
C ALA A 57 -13.06 -32.93 19.53
N ALA A 58 -13.58 -31.97 20.27
CA ALA A 58 -13.47 -30.58 19.96
C ALA A 58 -11.98 -30.21 20.10
N VAL A 59 -11.25 -30.22 19.01
CA VAL A 59 -10.15 -29.31 18.85
C VAL A 59 -10.81 -27.94 18.76
N GLY A 60 -11.05 -27.33 19.92
CA GLY A 60 -11.51 -25.96 19.97
C GLY A 60 -10.54 -25.12 19.13
N PRO A 61 -11.02 -24.12 18.39
CA PRO A 61 -10.14 -23.18 17.73
C PRO A 61 -9.17 -22.72 18.83
N ALA A 62 -7.85 -22.92 18.60
CA ALA A 62 -6.87 -22.41 19.51
C ALA A 62 -7.16 -20.90 19.65
N GLU A 63 -7.68 -20.51 20.81
CA GLU A 63 -7.98 -19.12 21.12
C GLU A 63 -6.63 -18.42 21.11
N ALA A 64 -6.30 -17.82 19.99
CA ALA A 64 -5.09 -17.03 19.88
C ALA A 64 -5.21 -15.94 20.94
N ALA A 65 -4.31 -15.96 21.91
CA ALA A 65 -4.25 -14.93 22.95
C ALA A 65 -4.33 -13.56 22.27
N PRO A 66 -5.23 -12.66 22.71
CA PRO A 66 -5.43 -11.38 22.02
C PRO A 66 -4.10 -10.62 22.01
N ARG A 67 -3.54 -10.41 20.83
CA ARG A 67 -2.37 -9.56 20.68
C ARG A 67 -2.80 -8.14 20.99
N ARG A 68 -2.32 -7.60 22.09
CA ARG A 68 -2.57 -6.23 22.50
C ARG A 68 -1.51 -5.35 21.82
N PHE A 69 -1.95 -4.32 21.11
CA PHE A 69 -1.11 -3.21 20.67
C PHE A 69 -1.52 -1.96 21.45
N LYS A 70 -0.56 -1.07 21.71
CA LYS A 70 -0.80 0.17 22.47
C LYS A 70 -1.41 1.26 21.63
N ALA A 71 -1.02 1.31 20.35
CA ALA A 71 -1.49 2.31 19.39
C ALA A 71 -1.41 1.78 17.95
N ALA A 72 -2.17 2.42 17.07
CA ALA A 72 -2.04 2.30 15.63
C ALA A 72 -1.50 3.64 15.08
N VAL A 73 -0.37 3.59 14.38
CA VAL A 73 0.21 4.75 13.69
C VAL A 73 -0.20 4.67 12.22
N ASP A 74 -0.82 5.73 11.73
CA ASP A 74 -1.18 5.86 10.31
C ASP A 74 0.06 6.24 9.49
N LEU A 75 0.45 5.37 8.58
CA LEU A 75 1.62 5.53 7.72
C LEU A 75 1.23 6.00 6.30
N THR A 76 0.07 6.64 6.14
CA THR A 76 -0.51 6.97 4.84
C THR A 76 -0.61 8.48 4.66
N HIS A 77 -0.12 9.00 3.55
CA HIS A 77 -0.40 10.37 3.15
C HIS A 77 -1.84 10.51 2.65
N THR A 78 -2.46 11.66 2.94
CA THR A 78 -3.75 11.99 2.33
C THR A 78 -3.57 12.16 0.82
N MET A 79 -4.26 11.32 0.05
CA MET A 79 -4.22 11.40 -1.39
C MET A 79 -5.10 12.54 -1.90
N SER A 80 -4.55 13.39 -2.74
CA SER A 80 -5.25 14.50 -3.38
C SER A 80 -4.68 14.74 -4.78
N PRO A 81 -5.37 15.49 -5.66
CA PRO A 81 -4.82 15.87 -6.97
C PRO A 81 -3.50 16.65 -6.89
N ALA A 82 -3.23 17.29 -5.75
CA ALA A 82 -2.01 18.06 -5.52
C ALA A 82 -0.84 17.21 -4.96
N PHE A 83 -1.08 15.94 -4.58
CA PHE A 83 -0.01 15.10 -4.06
C PHE A 83 1.03 14.84 -5.16
N PRO A 84 2.33 14.99 -4.88
CA PRO A 84 3.38 14.79 -5.89
C PRO A 84 3.39 13.37 -6.43
N THR A 85 3.53 13.24 -7.74
CA THR A 85 3.65 11.95 -8.42
C THR A 85 4.95 11.87 -9.22
N PHE A 86 5.43 10.65 -9.44
CA PHE A 86 6.59 10.40 -10.29
C PHE A 86 6.34 10.89 -11.73
N PHE A 87 5.10 10.79 -12.20
CA PHE A 87 4.70 11.13 -13.57
C PHE A 87 4.45 12.62 -13.78
N GLY A 88 4.39 13.44 -12.72
CA GLY A 88 4.13 14.88 -12.81
C GLY A 88 2.70 15.25 -13.21
N VAL A 89 1.76 14.31 -13.15
CA VAL A 89 0.32 14.49 -13.35
C VAL A 89 -0.44 14.13 -12.08
N PRO A 90 -1.68 14.64 -11.86
CA PRO A 90 -2.48 14.25 -10.71
C PRO A 90 -2.66 12.73 -10.61
N GLY A 91 -2.37 12.16 -9.45
CA GLY A 91 -2.53 10.72 -9.20
C GLY A 91 -3.96 10.30 -8.94
N ILE A 92 -4.84 11.25 -8.65
CA ILE A 92 -6.27 11.04 -8.45
C ILE A 92 -7.06 12.22 -9.00
N GLU A 93 -8.17 11.92 -9.64
CA GLU A 93 -9.22 12.87 -10.02
C GLU A 93 -10.52 12.46 -9.32
N LEU A 94 -11.25 13.46 -8.80
CA LEU A 94 -12.52 13.26 -8.12
C LEU A 94 -13.60 13.98 -8.93
N GLN A 95 -14.57 13.24 -9.40
CA GLN A 95 -15.73 13.77 -10.09
C GLN A 95 -16.97 13.59 -9.24
N LYS A 96 -17.57 14.70 -8.80
CA LYS A 96 -18.80 14.68 -8.00
C LYS A 96 -19.97 14.18 -8.86
N GLN A 97 -20.66 13.14 -8.40
CA GLN A 97 -21.82 12.56 -9.07
C GLN A 97 -23.12 12.98 -8.39
N PHE A 98 -23.16 12.94 -7.07
CA PHE A 98 -24.31 13.30 -6.27
C PHE A 98 -23.92 14.26 -5.16
N ASP A 99 -24.83 15.20 -4.83
CA ASP A 99 -24.66 16.20 -3.80
C ASP A 99 -25.76 16.06 -2.75
N PHE A 100 -25.40 16.11 -1.47
CA PHE A 100 -26.35 15.91 -0.37
C PHE A 100 -27.56 16.83 -0.42
N LYS A 101 -27.35 18.11 -0.77
CA LYS A 101 -28.46 19.10 -0.82
C LYS A 101 -29.49 18.76 -1.88
N LYS A 102 -29.04 18.20 -3.03
CA LYS A 102 -29.90 17.89 -4.16
C LYS A 102 -30.43 16.45 -4.12
N ASP A 103 -29.58 15.52 -3.72
CA ASP A 103 -29.80 14.09 -3.93
C ASP A 103 -29.99 13.34 -2.60
N GLY A 104 -29.76 13.98 -1.42
CA GLY A 104 -29.85 13.37 -0.10
C GLY A 104 -28.64 12.51 0.31
N PHE A 105 -27.63 12.41 -0.53
CA PHE A 105 -26.36 11.71 -0.27
C PHE A 105 -25.24 12.28 -1.14
N ASN A 106 -23.99 11.98 -0.78
CA ASN A 106 -22.81 12.36 -1.55
C ASN A 106 -22.19 11.13 -2.21
N LEU A 107 -21.77 11.25 -3.48
CA LEU A 107 -21.02 10.23 -4.19
C LEU A 107 -20.07 10.88 -5.19
N ASN A 108 -18.85 10.34 -5.28
CA ASN A 108 -17.87 10.73 -6.28
C ASN A 108 -17.42 9.51 -7.09
N TRP A 109 -17.14 9.73 -8.37
CA TRP A 109 -16.28 8.84 -9.13
C TRP A 109 -14.83 9.19 -8.88
N TRP A 110 -13.97 8.17 -8.80
CA TRP A 110 -12.51 8.34 -8.74
C TRP A 110 -11.90 7.78 -10.01
N ARG A 111 -11.04 8.59 -10.62
CA ARG A 111 -10.06 8.12 -11.59
C ARG A 111 -8.71 8.17 -10.89
N ILE A 112 -8.01 7.04 -10.84
CA ILE A 112 -6.82 6.90 -10.00
C ILE A 112 -5.70 6.22 -10.79
N VAL A 113 -4.46 6.69 -10.59
CA VAL A 113 -3.26 6.01 -11.05
C VAL A 113 -2.85 5.02 -9.96
N GLU A 114 -2.61 3.75 -10.30
CA GLU A 114 -2.28 2.69 -9.34
C GLU A 114 -1.08 3.04 -8.47
N HIS A 115 -0.05 3.67 -9.07
CA HIS A 115 1.22 4.04 -8.44
C HIS A 115 1.25 5.52 -8.06
N ALA A 116 0.29 5.96 -7.23
CA ALA A 116 0.19 7.33 -6.76
C ALA A 116 -0.19 7.42 -5.28
N GLY A 117 0.31 8.45 -4.60
CA GLY A 117 0.18 8.57 -3.15
C GLY A 117 0.90 7.44 -2.42
N THR A 118 0.52 7.15 -1.18
CA THR A 118 0.99 5.95 -0.48
C THR A 118 0.38 4.72 -1.13
N HIS A 119 1.18 3.84 -1.72
CA HIS A 119 0.71 2.70 -2.52
C HIS A 119 1.59 1.47 -2.35
N LEU A 120 1.09 0.34 -2.85
CA LEU A 120 1.81 -0.91 -2.97
C LEU A 120 2.10 -1.19 -4.45
N ASP A 121 3.34 -1.58 -4.74
CA ASP A 121 3.74 -2.19 -6.00
C ASP A 121 3.65 -3.70 -5.89
N ALA A 122 2.81 -4.31 -6.73
CA ALA A 122 2.72 -5.76 -6.84
C ALA A 122 3.88 -6.31 -7.69
N PRO A 123 4.24 -7.60 -7.55
CA PRO A 123 5.23 -8.24 -8.42
C PRO A 123 4.99 -8.04 -9.92
N LEU A 124 3.73 -7.94 -10.34
CA LEU A 124 3.33 -7.72 -11.73
C LEU A 124 3.86 -6.40 -12.31
N HIS A 125 4.10 -5.37 -11.46
CA HIS A 125 4.54 -4.05 -11.92
C HIS A 125 5.83 -4.07 -12.75
N PHE A 126 6.79 -4.92 -12.39
CA PHE A 126 8.07 -5.08 -13.12
C PHE A 126 8.31 -6.49 -13.62
N SER A 127 7.27 -7.30 -13.78
CA SER A 127 7.39 -8.64 -14.37
C SER A 127 6.20 -9.02 -15.21
N GLU A 128 6.43 -9.70 -16.32
CA GLU A 128 5.41 -10.12 -17.29
C GLU A 128 4.37 -11.08 -16.65
N ASN A 129 4.82 -11.95 -15.75
CA ASN A 129 4.01 -13.01 -15.16
C ASN A 129 4.04 -12.97 -13.62
N GLY A 130 4.23 -11.77 -13.04
CA GLY A 130 4.21 -11.58 -11.58
C GLY A 130 2.81 -11.70 -10.99
N LYS A 131 2.75 -11.83 -9.67
CA LYS A 131 1.47 -11.74 -8.96
C LYS A 131 0.88 -10.35 -9.12
N ALA A 132 -0.37 -10.24 -9.55
CA ALA A 132 -1.17 -9.03 -9.45
C ALA A 132 -1.64 -8.80 -8.00
N VAL A 133 -2.20 -7.63 -7.72
CA VAL A 133 -2.63 -7.21 -6.38
C VAL A 133 -3.55 -8.24 -5.72
N GLU A 134 -4.54 -8.77 -6.44
CA GLU A 134 -5.52 -9.71 -5.90
C GLU A 134 -4.93 -11.09 -5.56
N ALA A 135 -3.76 -11.41 -6.13
CA ALA A 135 -3.07 -12.67 -5.88
C ALA A 135 -2.12 -12.62 -4.68
N ILE A 136 -1.89 -11.43 -4.10
CA ILE A 136 -1.10 -11.28 -2.87
C ILE A 136 -1.91 -11.85 -1.70
N ALA A 137 -1.34 -12.81 -0.98
CA ALA A 137 -2.03 -13.44 0.14
C ALA A 137 -2.18 -12.47 1.32
N ALA A 138 -3.29 -12.55 2.06
CA ALA A 138 -3.51 -11.69 3.22
C ALA A 138 -2.42 -11.83 4.30
N SER A 139 -1.81 -13.02 4.43
CA SER A 139 -0.67 -13.27 5.32
C SER A 139 0.62 -12.52 4.88
N GLU A 140 0.73 -12.15 3.62
CA GLU A 140 1.83 -11.34 3.09
C GLU A 140 1.62 -9.84 3.34
N LEU A 141 0.41 -9.41 3.74
CA LEU A 141 0.01 -8.02 3.99
C LEU A 141 -0.05 -7.63 5.48
N VAL A 142 0.17 -8.59 6.38
CA VAL A 142 0.27 -8.37 7.83
C VAL A 142 1.58 -8.96 8.32
N VAL A 143 2.60 -8.10 8.42
CA VAL A 143 4.00 -8.54 8.59
C VAL A 143 4.73 -7.74 9.68
N PRO A 144 5.80 -8.27 10.29
CA PRO A 144 6.66 -7.46 11.14
C PRO A 144 7.26 -6.28 10.37
N LEU A 145 7.40 -5.12 11.04
CA LEU A 145 7.98 -3.92 10.47
C LEU A 145 9.36 -3.65 11.08
N ALA A 146 10.37 -3.47 10.23
CA ALA A 146 11.70 -3.04 10.58
C ALA A 146 11.99 -1.68 9.95
N VAL A 147 12.24 -0.64 10.77
CA VAL A 147 12.49 0.73 10.28
C VAL A 147 13.98 1.05 10.36
N VAL A 148 14.61 1.18 9.20
CA VAL A 148 16.04 1.52 9.05
C VAL A 148 16.16 3.04 8.92
N ASP A 149 16.68 3.68 9.96
CA ASP A 149 16.85 5.13 10.01
C ASP A 149 18.14 5.57 9.32
N VAL A 150 17.99 6.24 8.17
CA VAL A 150 19.08 6.79 7.35
C VAL A 150 18.96 8.32 7.19
N ARG A 151 18.20 9.00 8.07
CA ARG A 151 17.98 10.45 7.99
C ARG A 151 19.27 11.25 7.98
N ALA A 152 20.25 10.84 8.77
CA ALA A 152 21.54 11.55 8.83
C ALA A 152 22.34 11.42 7.54
N GLN A 153 22.24 10.30 6.84
CA GLN A 153 22.86 10.06 5.53
C GLN A 153 22.11 10.79 4.42
N ALA A 154 20.79 10.68 4.40
CA ALA A 154 19.91 11.34 3.43
C ALA A 154 20.04 12.88 3.48
N ALA A 155 20.17 13.45 4.67
CA ALA A 155 20.39 14.89 4.84
C ALA A 155 21.72 15.40 4.23
N ARG A 156 22.71 14.52 4.04
CA ARG A 156 24.00 14.85 3.43
C ARG A 156 24.06 14.54 1.94
N ASN A 157 23.22 13.62 1.50
CA ASN A 157 23.15 13.16 0.11
C ASN A 157 21.71 12.80 -0.24
N ALA A 158 21.04 13.63 -1.04
CA ALA A 158 19.70 13.39 -1.49
C ALA A 158 19.56 12.09 -2.31
N ASP A 159 20.62 11.65 -2.97
CA ASP A 159 20.64 10.39 -3.75
C ASP A 159 21.15 9.20 -2.92
N TYR A 160 21.02 9.27 -1.60
CA TYR A 160 21.50 8.21 -0.73
C TYR A 160 20.80 6.88 -1.03
N LEU A 161 21.59 5.82 -1.02
CA LEU A 161 21.10 4.44 -1.19
C LEU A 161 21.32 3.65 0.10
N VAL A 162 20.25 3.10 0.68
CA VAL A 162 20.35 2.16 1.80
C VAL A 162 21.24 1.00 1.40
N SER A 163 22.34 0.81 2.13
CA SER A 163 23.37 -0.17 1.85
C SER A 163 23.24 -1.43 2.73
N VAL A 164 23.97 -2.49 2.36
CA VAL A 164 24.13 -3.67 3.22
C VAL A 164 24.76 -3.31 4.58
N ALA A 165 25.61 -2.28 4.62
CA ALA A 165 26.21 -1.82 5.87
C ALA A 165 25.17 -1.22 6.82
N ASP A 166 24.19 -0.46 6.30
CA ASP A 166 23.08 0.09 7.10
C ASP A 166 22.20 -1.03 7.66
N LEU A 167 21.89 -2.03 6.85
CA LEU A 167 21.11 -3.20 7.26
C LEU A 167 21.82 -3.99 8.37
N ARG A 168 23.13 -4.20 8.23
CA ARG A 168 23.94 -4.86 9.28
C ARG A 168 24.06 -4.00 10.54
N ALA A 169 24.17 -2.69 10.40
CA ALA A 169 24.17 -1.77 11.55
C ALA A 169 22.82 -1.80 12.29
N TYR A 170 21.71 -1.85 11.53
CA TYR A 170 20.37 -2.06 12.10
C TYR A 170 20.32 -3.37 12.90
N GLU A 171 20.74 -4.51 12.31
CA GLU A 171 20.70 -5.80 12.99
C GLU A 171 21.58 -5.86 14.25
N LYS A 172 22.74 -5.21 14.21
CA LYS A 172 23.62 -5.10 15.39
C LYS A 172 22.93 -4.42 16.56
N LYS A 173 22.06 -3.43 16.29
CA LYS A 173 21.34 -2.64 17.30
C LYS A 173 20.01 -3.25 17.71
N HIS A 174 19.29 -3.86 16.77
CA HIS A 174 17.89 -4.28 16.95
C HIS A 174 17.66 -5.78 16.76
N ARG A 175 18.72 -6.59 16.69
CA ARG A 175 18.72 -8.02 16.36
C ARG A 175 18.44 -8.27 14.87
N ARG A 176 18.59 -9.54 14.48
CA ARG A 176 18.32 -10.01 13.11
C ARG A 176 16.92 -9.61 12.66
N LEU A 177 16.81 -9.20 11.41
CA LEU A 177 15.53 -8.92 10.76
C LEU A 177 14.59 -10.13 10.90
N PRO A 178 13.33 -9.93 11.31
CA PRO A 178 12.36 -11.01 11.40
C PRO A 178 12.10 -11.64 10.01
N ASP A 179 11.84 -12.93 9.97
CA ASP A 179 11.39 -13.60 8.76
C ASP A 179 10.06 -12.98 8.29
N ASN A 180 9.87 -12.85 6.98
CA ASN A 180 8.70 -12.28 6.31
C ASN A 180 8.39 -10.83 6.73
N CYS A 181 9.36 -10.06 7.19
CA CYS A 181 9.14 -8.66 7.54
C CYS A 181 9.08 -7.74 6.32
N CYS A 182 8.59 -6.52 6.54
CA CYS A 182 8.83 -5.36 5.68
C CYS A 182 10.00 -4.56 6.26
N VAL A 183 10.98 -4.23 5.41
CA VAL A 183 12.08 -3.33 5.74
C VAL A 183 11.78 -1.96 5.18
N ALA A 184 11.58 -0.97 6.07
CA ALA A 184 11.23 0.39 5.72
C ALA A 184 12.44 1.32 5.86
N MET A 185 12.74 2.10 4.84
CA MET A 185 13.68 3.20 4.87
C MET A 185 13.02 4.43 5.49
N LEU A 186 13.57 4.93 6.58
CA LEU A 186 13.25 6.25 7.13
C LEU A 186 14.34 7.22 6.71
N SER A 187 14.11 7.96 5.65
CA SER A 187 15.02 9.01 5.16
C SER A 187 14.66 10.41 5.65
N GLY A 188 13.43 10.59 6.17
CA GLY A 188 12.85 11.86 6.55
C GLY A 188 12.22 12.61 5.37
N TRP A 189 12.21 12.02 4.18
CA TRP A 189 11.72 12.63 2.95
C TRP A 189 10.23 12.94 2.97
N ALA A 190 9.43 12.13 3.68
CA ALA A 190 8.00 12.33 3.86
C ALA A 190 7.61 13.74 4.35
N THR A 191 8.52 14.44 5.04
CA THR A 191 8.31 15.83 5.50
C THR A 191 8.15 16.83 4.34
N HIS A 192 8.60 16.47 3.15
CA HIS A 192 8.50 17.30 1.95
C HIS A 192 7.22 17.08 1.15
N ALA A 193 6.36 16.13 1.51
CA ALA A 193 5.17 15.73 0.74
C ALA A 193 4.17 16.88 0.45
N GLY A 194 4.19 17.96 1.25
CA GLY A 194 3.38 19.15 1.01
C GLY A 194 3.98 20.14 -0.02
N ASP A 195 5.18 19.88 -0.52
CA ASP A 195 5.91 20.74 -1.48
C ASP A 195 6.42 19.85 -2.62
N ALA A 196 5.70 19.86 -3.76
CA ALA A 196 6.01 18.99 -4.89
C ALA A 196 7.43 19.16 -5.44
N ALA A 197 7.97 20.38 -5.43
CA ALA A 197 9.33 20.64 -5.90
C ALA A 197 10.37 19.99 -4.99
N LYS A 198 10.21 20.14 -3.68
CA LYS A 198 11.10 19.50 -2.70
C LYS A 198 10.94 17.99 -2.68
N TYR A 199 9.70 17.49 -2.79
CA TYR A 199 9.42 16.06 -2.72
C TYR A 199 10.00 15.31 -3.93
N THR A 200 9.87 15.87 -5.13
CA THR A 200 10.48 15.32 -6.33
C THR A 200 11.98 15.55 -6.38
N GLY A 201 12.49 16.60 -5.72
CA GLY A 201 13.89 16.99 -5.76
C GLY A 201 14.41 17.27 -7.17
N LYS A 202 13.52 17.64 -8.12
CA LYS A 202 13.90 17.85 -9.52
C LYS A 202 14.92 18.95 -9.66
N ASP A 203 16.05 18.64 -10.34
CA ASP A 203 17.04 19.61 -10.75
C ASP A 203 16.63 20.36 -12.04
N ALA A 204 17.46 21.29 -12.49
CA ALA A 204 17.23 22.05 -13.71
C ALA A 204 17.26 21.20 -14.99
N ALA A 205 17.87 20.02 -14.97
CA ALA A 205 17.87 19.05 -16.06
C ALA A 205 16.67 18.11 -16.04
N GLY A 206 15.79 18.23 -15.02
CA GLY A 206 14.61 17.41 -14.83
C GLY A 206 14.88 16.05 -14.17
N SER A 207 16.09 15.81 -13.68
CA SER A 207 16.40 14.60 -12.91
C SER A 207 15.86 14.71 -11.49
N PHE A 208 15.31 13.62 -10.98
CA PHE A 208 14.86 13.52 -9.60
C PHE A 208 16.03 13.28 -8.66
N HIS A 209 15.89 13.74 -7.41
CA HIS A 209 16.86 13.52 -6.34
C HIS A 209 16.11 13.21 -5.05
N PHE A 210 16.10 11.95 -4.66
CA PHE A 210 15.56 11.43 -3.39
C PHE A 210 16.20 10.07 -3.07
N PRO A 211 16.27 9.67 -1.78
CA PRO A 211 16.87 8.41 -1.36
C PRO A 211 16.11 7.18 -1.83
N GLY A 212 16.78 6.03 -1.88
CA GLY A 212 16.22 4.72 -2.19
C GLY A 212 17.03 3.57 -1.62
N PHE A 213 16.78 2.35 -2.09
CA PHE A 213 17.56 1.17 -1.75
C PHE A 213 18.62 0.88 -2.83
N ALA A 214 19.83 0.52 -2.39
CA ALA A 214 20.84 -0.03 -3.29
C ALA A 214 20.37 -1.42 -3.80
N PRO A 215 20.56 -1.73 -5.11
CA PRO A 215 20.27 -3.06 -5.64
C PRO A 215 20.96 -4.18 -4.86
N GLU A 216 22.20 -3.95 -4.43
CA GLU A 216 23.00 -4.87 -3.65
C GLU A 216 22.41 -5.12 -2.24
N ALA A 217 21.76 -4.11 -1.65
CA ALA A 217 21.03 -4.26 -0.39
C ALA A 217 19.75 -5.09 -0.57
N ALA A 218 18.99 -4.84 -1.64
CA ALA A 218 17.83 -5.64 -1.99
C ALA A 218 18.23 -7.11 -2.26
N GLU A 219 19.31 -7.33 -3.00
CA GLU A 219 19.86 -8.67 -3.28
C GLU A 219 20.29 -9.39 -1.99
N TRP A 220 20.96 -8.70 -1.08
CA TRP A 220 21.34 -9.23 0.22
C TRP A 220 20.12 -9.63 1.07
N LEU A 221 19.08 -8.79 1.09
CA LEU A 221 17.81 -9.08 1.78
C LEU A 221 17.11 -10.31 1.20
N MET A 222 17.17 -10.51 -0.12
CA MET A 222 16.59 -11.68 -0.77
C MET A 222 17.35 -12.96 -0.46
N LYS A 223 18.69 -12.91 -0.49
CA LYS A 223 19.56 -14.08 -0.34
C LYS A 223 19.77 -14.49 1.11
N GLU A 224 19.99 -13.51 1.98
CA GLU A 224 20.42 -13.74 3.37
C GLU A 224 19.30 -13.60 4.39
N ARG A 225 18.15 -13.05 3.97
CA ARG A 225 16.99 -12.78 4.83
C ARG A 225 15.71 -13.18 4.10
N LYS A 226 14.68 -13.51 4.85
CA LYS A 226 13.36 -13.83 4.28
C LYS A 226 12.46 -12.58 4.35
N VAL A 227 12.90 -11.48 3.74
CA VAL A 227 12.14 -10.24 3.73
C VAL A 227 11.02 -10.34 2.71
N MET A 228 9.80 -9.91 3.08
CA MET A 228 8.62 -9.94 2.21
C MET A 228 8.44 -8.64 1.44
N GLY A 229 8.70 -7.49 2.05
CA GLY A 229 8.48 -6.20 1.43
C GLY A 229 9.59 -5.19 1.69
N LEU A 230 9.78 -4.26 0.77
CA LEU A 230 10.51 -3.02 0.98
C LEU A 230 9.52 -1.87 1.10
N ALA A 231 9.88 -0.86 1.89
CA ALA A 231 9.09 0.36 2.01
C ALA A 231 10.00 1.60 2.01
N VAL A 232 9.55 2.67 1.38
CA VAL A 232 10.28 3.94 1.32
C VAL A 232 9.36 5.12 1.59
N ASP A 233 9.89 6.16 2.23
CA ASP A 233 9.21 7.44 2.44
C ASP A 233 9.43 8.42 1.26
N THR A 234 9.81 7.89 0.10
CA THR A 234 10.10 8.58 -1.16
C THR A 234 9.20 8.09 -2.30
N LEU A 235 9.35 8.68 -3.49
CA LEU A 235 8.55 8.37 -4.69
C LEU A 235 8.90 7.05 -5.37
N SER A 236 10.00 6.39 -5.00
CA SER A 236 10.44 5.15 -5.65
C SER A 236 11.34 4.32 -4.72
N LEU A 237 11.30 2.98 -4.86
CA LEU A 237 12.25 2.06 -4.21
C LEU A 237 13.69 2.33 -4.65
N ASP A 238 13.90 2.71 -5.91
CA ASP A 238 15.17 3.23 -6.41
C ASP A 238 15.34 4.69 -6.00
N ASN A 239 16.57 5.19 -5.95
CA ASN A 239 16.79 6.62 -5.73
C ASN A 239 16.36 7.46 -6.94
N GLY A 240 16.15 8.77 -6.74
CA GLY A 240 15.66 9.66 -7.78
C GLY A 240 16.53 9.73 -9.02
N ALA A 241 17.86 9.62 -8.88
CA ALA A 241 18.80 9.65 -9.98
C ALA A 241 18.84 8.36 -10.82
N SER A 242 18.15 7.30 -10.40
CA SER A 242 18.09 6.00 -11.12
C SER A 242 17.53 6.17 -12.53
N LYS A 243 18.18 5.56 -13.52
CA LYS A 243 17.74 5.56 -14.93
C LYS A 243 17.20 4.21 -15.39
N ASP A 244 17.43 3.16 -14.63
CA ASP A 244 17.17 1.77 -15.02
C ASP A 244 16.32 0.99 -14.02
N PHE A 245 15.93 1.60 -12.89
CA PHE A 245 15.08 1.00 -11.86
C PHE A 245 15.59 -0.38 -11.39
N ARG A 246 16.89 -0.49 -11.11
CA ARG A 246 17.53 -1.76 -10.79
C ARG A 246 16.96 -2.42 -9.55
N THR A 247 16.61 -1.66 -8.53
CA THR A 247 16.01 -2.21 -7.31
C THR A 247 14.62 -2.78 -7.61
N HIS A 248 13.76 -2.07 -8.33
CA HIS A 248 12.46 -2.60 -8.78
C HIS A 248 12.62 -3.87 -9.62
N ARG A 249 13.48 -3.82 -10.66
CA ARG A 249 13.73 -4.95 -11.58
C ARG A 249 14.28 -6.20 -10.90
N LEU A 250 14.93 -6.03 -9.78
CA LEU A 250 15.46 -7.12 -8.98
C LEU A 250 14.42 -7.63 -7.97
N TRP A 251 13.74 -6.70 -7.28
CA TRP A 251 12.88 -7.00 -6.14
C TRP A 251 11.52 -7.56 -6.54
N LEU A 252 10.78 -6.86 -7.40
CA LEU A 252 9.40 -7.21 -7.74
C LEU A 252 9.28 -8.55 -8.49
N PRO A 253 10.13 -8.85 -9.50
CA PRO A 253 10.10 -10.15 -10.17
C PRO A 253 10.41 -11.34 -9.26
N SER A 254 11.01 -11.10 -8.08
CA SER A 254 11.25 -12.15 -7.09
C SER A 254 10.00 -12.60 -6.33
N GLY A 255 8.82 -12.03 -6.66
CA GLY A 255 7.54 -12.33 -6.03
C GLY A 255 7.27 -11.52 -4.75
N ARG A 256 8.07 -10.48 -4.47
CA ARG A 256 7.97 -9.57 -3.33
C ARG A 256 7.32 -8.27 -3.74
N TRP A 257 6.75 -7.55 -2.79
CA TRP A 257 6.09 -6.26 -3.03
C TRP A 257 6.91 -5.08 -2.50
N GLY A 258 6.61 -3.88 -3.03
CA GLY A 258 7.14 -2.59 -2.59
C GLY A 258 6.06 -1.70 -1.99
N LEU A 259 6.44 -0.77 -1.12
CA LEU A 259 5.59 0.33 -0.64
C LEU A 259 6.32 1.65 -0.85
N GLU A 260 5.63 2.60 -1.45
CA GLU A 260 6.18 3.91 -1.74
C GLU A 260 5.36 5.02 -1.09
N ASN A 261 5.98 6.17 -0.90
CA ASN A 261 5.38 7.33 -0.25
C ASN A 261 4.80 7.00 1.14
N VAL A 262 5.58 6.30 1.97
CA VAL A 262 5.17 5.95 3.34
C VAL A 262 5.33 7.16 4.25
N ALA A 263 4.28 7.50 5.00
CA ALA A 263 4.27 8.60 5.95
C ALA A 263 4.68 8.17 7.37
N ASN A 264 5.03 9.12 8.22
CA ASN A 264 5.12 8.96 9.68
C ASN A 264 6.00 7.81 10.20
N LEU A 265 6.98 7.34 9.43
CA LEU A 265 7.91 6.29 9.89
C LEU A 265 8.72 6.71 11.12
N ASP A 266 8.91 8.01 11.33
CA ASP A 266 9.55 8.60 12.52
C ASP A 266 8.77 8.38 13.82
N LYS A 267 7.47 8.06 13.72
CA LYS A 267 6.59 7.78 14.86
C LYS A 267 6.52 6.29 15.23
N VAL A 268 7.23 5.44 14.49
CA VAL A 268 7.23 3.99 14.70
C VAL A 268 8.57 3.57 15.31
N PRO A 269 8.58 2.66 16.30
CA PRO A 269 9.83 2.11 16.82
C PRO A 269 10.57 1.36 15.71
N ALA A 270 11.90 1.38 15.77
CA ALA A 270 12.76 0.72 14.77
C ALA A 270 12.45 -0.78 14.62
N SER A 271 11.97 -1.43 15.68
CA SER A 271 11.60 -2.85 15.69
C SER A 271 10.40 -3.11 16.61
N GLY A 272 9.70 -4.22 16.39
CA GLY A 272 8.59 -4.69 17.25
C GLY A 272 7.19 -4.27 16.79
N ALA A 273 7.06 -3.38 15.84
CA ALA A 273 5.77 -3.03 15.22
C ALA A 273 5.32 -4.12 14.23
N THR A 274 4.00 -4.20 14.02
CA THR A 274 3.38 -4.98 12.94
C THR A 274 2.80 -4.02 11.92
N LEU A 275 3.20 -4.18 10.66
CA LEU A 275 2.62 -3.45 9.52
C LEU A 275 1.37 -4.18 9.03
N VAL A 276 0.30 -3.42 8.83
CA VAL A 276 -0.92 -3.86 8.13
C VAL A 276 -1.04 -3.04 6.85
N VAL A 277 -1.09 -3.72 5.71
CA VAL A 277 -1.24 -3.13 4.39
C VAL A 277 -2.67 -3.36 3.92
N GLY A 278 -3.51 -2.32 3.97
CA GLY A 278 -4.89 -2.36 3.47
C GLY A 278 -4.98 -1.74 2.08
N LEU A 279 -5.45 -2.50 1.10
CA LEU A 279 -5.64 -2.04 -0.26
C LEU A 279 -6.85 -2.71 -0.91
N ALA A 280 -7.39 -2.10 -1.97
CA ALA A 280 -8.45 -2.71 -2.74
C ALA A 280 -7.94 -3.93 -3.51
N LYS A 281 -8.67 -5.04 -3.45
CA LYS A 281 -8.33 -6.29 -4.16
C LYS A 281 -8.79 -6.20 -5.61
N VAL A 282 -8.09 -5.40 -6.42
CA VAL A 282 -8.43 -5.16 -7.82
C VAL A 282 -7.78 -6.24 -8.69
N LYS A 283 -8.57 -6.83 -9.58
CA LYS A 283 -8.11 -7.87 -10.49
C LYS A 283 -7.14 -7.30 -11.52
N ASP A 284 -6.06 -8.02 -11.79
CA ASP A 284 -5.02 -7.70 -12.78
C ASP A 284 -4.29 -6.36 -12.50
N ALA A 285 -4.47 -5.76 -11.30
CA ALA A 285 -3.80 -4.53 -10.93
C ALA A 285 -2.31 -4.74 -10.65
N THR A 286 -1.48 -3.82 -11.16
CA THR A 286 -0.02 -3.84 -10.99
C THR A 286 0.42 -3.22 -9.67
N GLY A 287 -0.44 -2.42 -9.07
CA GLY A 287 -0.29 -1.76 -7.77
C GLY A 287 -1.62 -1.19 -7.31
N ALA A 288 -1.66 -0.63 -6.13
CA ALA A 288 -2.86 0.04 -5.62
C ALA A 288 -2.51 1.02 -4.50
N PRO A 289 -3.22 2.17 -4.42
CA PRO A 289 -3.19 3.00 -3.23
C PRO A 289 -3.53 2.19 -1.98
N ALA A 290 -2.77 2.40 -0.92
CA ALA A 290 -2.86 1.60 0.29
C ALA A 290 -3.07 2.46 1.53
N ARG A 291 -3.88 1.99 2.49
CA ARG A 291 -3.90 2.48 3.85
C ARG A 291 -2.97 1.62 4.71
N LEU A 292 -1.86 2.21 5.14
CA LEU A 292 -0.84 1.54 5.93
C LEU A 292 -1.01 1.87 7.40
N LEU A 293 -1.01 0.86 8.26
CA LEU A 293 -1.08 1.02 9.70
C LEU A 293 0.08 0.27 10.36
N ALA A 294 0.83 0.93 11.25
CA ALA A 294 1.76 0.25 12.14
C ALA A 294 1.10 0.06 13.51
N LEU A 295 0.96 -1.18 13.93
CA LEU A 295 0.49 -1.55 15.27
C LEU A 295 1.71 -1.63 16.20
N VAL A 296 1.74 -0.81 17.27
CA VAL A 296 2.86 -0.61 18.18
C VAL A 296 2.49 -0.87 19.63
#